data_0e2a8eafd43d6cc746b0c7ac52517bcd
#
_entry.id   0e2a8eafd43d6cc746b0c7ac52517bcd
#
_cell.length_a   1.000
_cell.length_b   1.000
_cell.length_c   1.000
_cell.angle_alpha   90.00
_cell.angle_beta   90.00
_cell.angle_gamma   90.00
#
_symmetry.space_group_name_H-M   'P 1'
#
loop_
_entity.id
_entity.type
_entity.pdbx_description
1 polymer ?
#
loop_
_entity_poly.entity_id
_entity_poly.type
_entity_poly.pdbx_seq_one_letter_code
_entity_poly.pdbx_strand_id
1 'polypeptide(L)'
;IGLPIPSTEIEIRDDAGKEVAVGQPGELWIKGPQVMKGYWQRPDETAKALDSRGFLASGDVAVIDEKGWIKLVDRKKDMIVVSGFNVYPNEIEDVIAHHPKVLEVACIGINSEKTGEALKLFVVKKDASLTEEELISFARQELTGYKVPKNIEFRDELPKSNVGKILRRELRDEAQKAL
;
A
#
# COMPACT_ATOMS: atom_id res chain seq x y z
N ILE A 1 -0.93 11.43 9.05
CA ILE A 1 -0.37 12.71 8.56
C ILE A 1 -0.95 13.91 9.29
N GLY A 2 -1.96 13.74 10.12
CA GLY A 2 -2.51 14.80 10.96
C GLY A 2 -3.81 15.40 10.44
N LEU A 3 -4.04 16.68 10.78
CA LEU A 3 -5.21 17.43 10.37
C LEU A 3 -4.93 18.26 9.11
N PRO A 4 -5.94 18.54 8.28
CA PRO A 4 -5.79 19.47 7.16
C PRO A 4 -5.35 20.85 7.61
N ILE A 5 -4.50 21.49 6.85
CA ILE A 5 -4.16 22.93 7.05
C ILE A 5 -5.35 23.82 6.64
N PRO A 6 -5.39 25.09 7.08
CA PRO A 6 -6.45 26.02 6.71
C PRO A 6 -6.67 26.08 5.19
N SER A 7 -7.94 26.24 4.79
CA SER A 7 -8.37 26.32 3.38
C SER A 7 -8.11 25.04 2.56
N THR A 8 -7.96 23.89 3.23
CA THR A 8 -7.81 22.58 2.59
C THR A 8 -9.02 21.71 2.89
N GLU A 9 -9.67 21.24 1.83
CA GLU A 9 -10.77 20.30 1.88
C GLU A 9 -10.22 18.87 1.58
N ILE A 10 -10.71 17.89 2.32
CA ILE A 10 -10.31 16.48 2.19
C ILE A 10 -11.57 15.65 2.02
N GLU A 11 -11.52 14.72 1.05
CA GLU A 11 -12.49 13.64 0.91
C GLU A 11 -11.76 12.32 0.85
N ILE A 12 -12.33 11.27 1.45
CA ILE A 12 -11.88 9.89 1.30
C ILE A 12 -12.92 9.20 0.43
N ARG A 13 -12.53 8.71 -0.75
CA ARG A 13 -13.46 8.15 -1.75
C ARG A 13 -13.17 6.70 -2.08
N ASP A 14 -14.24 5.96 -2.35
CA ASP A 14 -14.17 4.61 -2.92
C ASP A 14 -13.81 4.64 -4.43
N ASP A 15 -13.72 3.45 -5.04
CA ASP A 15 -13.40 3.32 -6.47
C ASP A 15 -14.52 3.84 -7.40
N ALA A 16 -15.74 4.02 -6.89
CA ALA A 16 -16.83 4.67 -7.61
C ALA A 16 -16.78 6.20 -7.50
N GLY A 17 -15.80 6.76 -6.76
CA GLY A 17 -15.66 8.20 -6.52
C GLY A 17 -16.61 8.75 -5.46
N LYS A 18 -17.29 7.89 -4.72
CA LYS A 18 -18.20 8.27 -3.62
C LYS A 18 -17.43 8.38 -2.31
N GLU A 19 -17.73 9.40 -1.53
CA GLU A 19 -17.17 9.57 -0.20
C GLU A 19 -17.57 8.40 0.72
N VAL A 20 -16.58 7.82 1.41
CA VAL A 20 -16.78 6.72 2.34
C VAL A 20 -17.12 7.22 3.75
N ALA A 21 -17.68 6.37 4.58
CA ALA A 21 -17.95 6.71 5.98
C ALA A 21 -16.65 6.91 6.77
N VAL A 22 -16.72 7.72 7.82
CA VAL A 22 -15.61 7.90 8.77
C VAL A 22 -15.13 6.55 9.30
N GLY A 23 -13.81 6.36 9.32
CA GLY A 23 -13.17 5.11 9.72
C GLY A 23 -13.01 4.09 8.59
N GLN A 24 -13.58 4.32 7.40
CA GLN A 24 -13.41 3.44 6.25
C GLN A 24 -12.23 3.90 5.37
N PRO A 25 -11.44 2.96 4.84
CA PRO A 25 -10.36 3.28 3.92
C PRO A 25 -10.90 3.65 2.53
N GLY A 26 -10.23 4.62 1.89
CA GLY A 26 -10.48 5.02 0.52
C GLY A 26 -9.37 5.89 0.00
N GLU A 27 -9.44 6.28 -1.26
CA GLU A 27 -8.46 7.17 -1.86
C GLU A 27 -8.58 8.59 -1.29
N LEU A 28 -7.46 9.15 -0.87
CA LEU A 28 -7.37 10.52 -0.36
C LEU A 28 -7.46 11.52 -1.52
N TRP A 29 -8.49 12.37 -1.50
CA TRP A 29 -8.69 13.47 -2.42
C TRP A 29 -8.53 14.80 -1.70
N ILE A 30 -7.78 15.72 -2.30
CA ILE A 30 -7.33 16.97 -1.68
C ILE A 30 -7.71 18.15 -2.56
N LYS A 31 -8.34 19.16 -1.98
CA LYS A 31 -8.60 20.44 -2.63
C LYS A 31 -8.10 21.58 -1.76
N GLY A 32 -7.43 22.54 -2.36
CA GLY A 32 -6.91 23.69 -1.63
C GLY A 32 -5.96 24.54 -2.49
N PRO A 33 -5.51 25.69 -1.98
CA PRO A 33 -4.65 26.62 -2.72
C PRO A 33 -3.28 26.05 -3.08
N GLN A 34 -2.83 24.99 -2.35
CA GLN A 34 -1.57 24.29 -2.59
C GLN A 34 -1.66 23.24 -3.69
N VAL A 35 -2.88 22.88 -4.13
CA VAL A 35 -3.06 21.87 -5.20
C VAL A 35 -2.63 22.48 -6.54
N MET A 36 -1.88 21.67 -7.31
CA MET A 36 -1.40 22.08 -8.62
C MET A 36 -2.54 22.43 -9.58
N LYS A 37 -2.29 23.32 -10.54
CA LYS A 37 -3.24 23.64 -11.62
C LYS A 37 -3.35 22.52 -12.67
N GLY A 38 -2.37 21.64 -12.73
CA GLY A 38 -2.28 20.51 -13.67
C GLY A 38 -0.85 20.14 -14.00
N TYR A 39 -0.69 19.09 -14.78
CA TYR A 39 0.60 18.68 -15.34
C TYR A 39 0.96 19.52 -16.55
N TRP A 40 2.21 19.99 -16.62
CA TRP A 40 2.70 20.80 -17.72
C TRP A 40 2.56 20.07 -19.06
N GLN A 41 1.84 20.70 -20.01
CA GLN A 41 1.58 20.16 -21.35
C GLN A 41 0.94 18.74 -21.37
N ARG A 42 0.27 18.34 -20.30
CA ARG A 42 -0.39 17.04 -20.16
C ARG A 42 -1.85 17.19 -19.70
N PRO A 43 -2.73 17.74 -20.55
CA PRO A 43 -4.13 17.95 -20.17
C PRO A 43 -4.89 16.62 -19.93
N ASP A 44 -4.53 15.58 -20.64
CA ASP A 44 -5.04 14.22 -20.49
C ASP A 44 -4.74 13.62 -19.10
N GLU A 45 -3.49 13.75 -18.62
CA GLU A 45 -3.11 13.30 -17.28
C GLU A 45 -3.70 14.21 -16.19
N THR A 46 -3.82 15.52 -16.47
CA THR A 46 -4.47 16.46 -15.55
C THR A 46 -5.93 16.09 -15.32
N ALA A 47 -6.67 15.76 -16.39
CA ALA A 47 -8.07 15.38 -16.30
C ALA A 47 -8.29 14.05 -15.54
N LYS A 48 -7.28 13.16 -15.47
CA LYS A 48 -7.33 11.94 -14.67
C LYS A 48 -7.06 12.22 -13.17
N ALA A 49 -6.23 13.22 -12.89
CA ALA A 49 -5.78 13.53 -11.53
C ALA A 49 -6.66 14.56 -10.81
N LEU A 50 -7.29 15.48 -11.54
CA LEU A 50 -8.15 16.54 -11.00
C LEU A 50 -9.59 16.33 -11.44
N ASP A 51 -10.51 16.31 -10.47
CA ASP A 51 -11.95 16.29 -10.79
C ASP A 51 -12.49 17.69 -11.13
N SER A 52 -13.75 17.74 -11.61
CA SER A 52 -14.43 18.99 -11.97
C SER A 52 -14.66 19.95 -10.79
N ARG A 53 -14.56 19.47 -9.55
CA ARG A 53 -14.69 20.26 -8.32
C ARG A 53 -13.34 20.79 -7.82
N GLY A 54 -12.23 20.43 -8.49
CA GLY A 54 -10.87 20.84 -8.16
C GLY A 54 -10.20 19.98 -7.09
N PHE A 55 -10.70 18.78 -6.84
CA PHE A 55 -10.02 17.81 -5.98
C PHE A 55 -8.96 17.05 -6.76
N LEU A 56 -7.80 16.89 -6.17
CA LEU A 56 -6.68 16.07 -6.65
C LEU A 56 -6.77 14.67 -6.05
N ALA A 57 -6.80 13.65 -6.91
CA ALA A 57 -6.57 12.26 -6.54
C ALA A 57 -5.09 12.07 -6.14
N SER A 58 -4.81 11.84 -4.87
CA SER A 58 -3.41 11.70 -4.39
C SER A 58 -2.76 10.39 -4.81
N GLY A 59 -3.57 9.37 -5.09
CA GLY A 59 -3.11 7.99 -5.28
C GLY A 59 -2.69 7.30 -3.98
N ASP A 60 -2.93 7.92 -2.84
CA ASP A 60 -2.71 7.33 -1.52
C ASP A 60 -4.06 6.90 -0.91
N VAL A 61 -4.08 5.74 -0.27
CA VAL A 61 -5.22 5.27 0.51
C VAL A 61 -5.09 5.78 1.93
N ALA A 62 -6.16 6.35 2.46
CA ALA A 62 -6.20 6.91 3.80
C ALA A 62 -7.49 6.56 4.54
N VAL A 63 -7.47 6.77 5.84
CA VAL A 63 -8.62 6.71 6.74
C VAL A 63 -8.67 8.03 7.50
N ILE A 64 -9.87 8.59 7.67
CA ILE A 64 -10.12 9.72 8.55
C ILE A 64 -10.89 9.25 9.79
N ASP A 65 -10.47 9.66 10.98
CA ASP A 65 -11.17 9.31 12.22
C ASP A 65 -12.24 10.36 12.59
N GLU A 66 -13.00 10.10 13.65
CA GLU A 66 -14.05 10.98 14.16
C GLU A 66 -13.54 12.36 14.62
N LYS A 67 -12.24 12.49 14.88
CA LYS A 67 -11.59 13.75 15.26
C LYS A 67 -11.01 14.50 14.06
N GLY A 68 -11.15 13.93 12.85
CA GLY A 68 -10.63 14.50 11.62
C GLY A 68 -9.15 14.17 11.35
N TRP A 69 -8.51 13.32 12.16
CA TRP A 69 -7.13 12.90 11.91
C TRP A 69 -7.05 11.96 10.71
N ILE A 70 -6.13 12.25 9.80
CA ILE A 70 -5.90 11.47 8.60
C ILE A 70 -4.68 10.57 8.82
N LYS A 71 -4.88 9.26 8.61
CA LYS A 71 -3.83 8.25 8.61
C LYS A 71 -3.70 7.69 7.19
N LEU A 72 -2.49 7.76 6.62
CA LEU A 72 -2.18 7.05 5.37
C LEU A 72 -2.06 5.55 5.67
N VAL A 73 -2.69 4.76 4.82
CA VAL A 73 -2.68 3.29 4.89
C VAL A 73 -1.64 2.73 3.94
N ASP A 74 -1.77 3.07 2.64
CA ASP A 74 -0.86 2.61 1.60
C ASP A 74 -1.01 3.46 0.32
N ARG A 75 -0.32 3.07 -0.74
CA ARG A 75 -0.54 3.56 -2.10
C ARG A 75 -1.62 2.76 -2.80
N LYS A 76 -2.56 3.44 -3.47
CA LYS A 76 -3.65 2.79 -4.23
C LYS A 76 -3.12 1.78 -5.25
N LYS A 77 -2.05 2.11 -5.97
CA LYS A 77 -1.40 1.25 -6.96
C LYS A 77 -0.67 0.03 -6.38
N ASP A 78 -0.40 0.04 -5.08
CA ASP A 78 0.30 -1.05 -4.39
C ASP A 78 -0.67 -1.98 -3.66
N MET A 79 -1.97 -1.61 -3.57
CA MET A 79 -3.03 -2.43 -3.01
C MET A 79 -3.14 -3.76 -3.77
N ILE A 80 -3.33 -4.84 -3.04
CA ILE A 80 -3.42 -6.22 -3.55
C ILE A 80 -4.84 -6.72 -3.33
N VAL A 81 -5.45 -7.32 -4.36
CA VAL A 81 -6.82 -7.83 -4.27
C VAL A 81 -6.81 -9.35 -4.12
N VAL A 82 -6.93 -9.84 -2.89
CA VAL A 82 -6.93 -11.28 -2.57
C VAL A 82 -8.36 -11.77 -2.36
N SER A 83 -8.86 -12.61 -3.26
CA SER A 83 -10.25 -13.14 -3.20
C SER A 83 -11.33 -12.05 -3.08
N GLY A 84 -11.12 -10.90 -3.73
CA GLY A 84 -12.02 -9.75 -3.67
C GLY A 84 -11.83 -8.83 -2.45
N PHE A 85 -10.90 -9.13 -1.55
CA PHE A 85 -10.57 -8.28 -0.41
C PHE A 85 -9.34 -7.42 -0.68
N ASN A 86 -9.44 -6.14 -0.33
CA ASN A 86 -8.30 -5.22 -0.41
C ASN A 86 -7.30 -5.52 0.71
N VAL A 87 -6.07 -5.78 0.35
CA VAL A 87 -4.93 -6.00 1.26
C VAL A 87 -3.88 -4.94 0.99
N TYR A 88 -3.43 -4.30 2.04
CA TYR A 88 -2.45 -3.24 1.98
C TYR A 88 -1.07 -3.78 2.38
N PRO A 89 -0.08 -3.74 1.47
CA PRO A 89 1.28 -4.20 1.75
C PRO A 89 1.87 -3.69 3.05
N ASN A 90 1.69 -2.40 3.36
CA ASN A 90 2.21 -1.81 4.59
C ASN A 90 1.70 -2.52 5.86
N GLU A 91 0.42 -2.93 5.90
CA GLU A 91 -0.14 -3.66 7.05
C GLU A 91 0.59 -4.99 7.27
N ILE A 92 0.87 -5.71 6.17
CA ILE A 92 1.58 -6.98 6.23
C ILE A 92 3.04 -6.78 6.63
N GLU A 93 3.69 -5.80 6.01
CA GLU A 93 5.08 -5.45 6.29
C GLU A 93 5.26 -5.01 7.75
N ASP A 94 4.36 -4.19 8.28
CA ASP A 94 4.38 -3.74 9.67
C ASP A 94 4.32 -4.92 10.65
N VAL A 95 3.42 -5.89 10.42
CA VAL A 95 3.33 -7.08 11.25
C VAL A 95 4.60 -7.91 11.17
N ILE A 96 5.06 -8.23 9.97
CA ILE A 96 6.24 -9.10 9.75
C ILE A 96 7.54 -8.44 10.27
N ALA A 97 7.66 -7.12 10.16
CA ALA A 97 8.83 -6.39 10.68
C ALA A 97 8.99 -6.49 12.22
N HIS A 98 7.90 -6.78 12.97
CA HIS A 98 7.99 -7.01 14.40
C HIS A 98 8.61 -8.37 14.76
N HIS A 99 8.78 -9.28 13.81
CA HIS A 99 9.42 -10.55 14.07
C HIS A 99 10.93 -10.36 14.36
N PRO A 100 11.47 -10.88 15.49
CA PRO A 100 12.83 -10.55 15.96
C PRO A 100 13.95 -10.96 15.01
N LYS A 101 13.70 -11.94 14.13
CA LYS A 101 14.68 -12.46 13.15
C LYS A 101 14.57 -11.79 11.79
N VAL A 102 13.67 -10.84 11.58
CA VAL A 102 13.50 -10.09 10.33
C VAL A 102 14.31 -8.80 10.40
N LEU A 103 15.09 -8.52 9.36
CA LEU A 103 15.81 -7.26 9.19
C LEU A 103 15.01 -6.29 8.31
N GLU A 104 14.53 -6.76 7.17
CA GLU A 104 13.74 -5.99 6.21
C GLU A 104 12.70 -6.89 5.57
N VAL A 105 11.59 -6.30 5.18
CA VAL A 105 10.50 -6.99 4.49
C VAL A 105 9.86 -6.09 3.44
N ALA A 106 9.45 -6.68 2.34
CA ALA A 106 8.58 -6.07 1.35
C ALA A 106 7.50 -7.04 0.91
N CYS A 107 6.28 -6.54 0.75
CA CYS A 107 5.12 -7.30 0.29
C CYS A 107 4.67 -6.79 -1.08
N ILE A 108 4.43 -7.71 -2.00
CA ILE A 108 3.82 -7.43 -3.30
C ILE A 108 2.69 -8.40 -3.62
N GLY A 109 1.80 -8.01 -4.55
CA GLY A 109 0.86 -8.92 -5.20
C GLY A 109 1.52 -9.66 -6.35
N ILE A 110 1.20 -10.93 -6.47
CA ILE A 110 1.52 -11.77 -7.62
C ILE A 110 0.24 -12.42 -8.15
N ASN A 111 0.16 -12.70 -9.44
CA ASN A 111 -1.00 -13.36 -10.03
C ASN A 111 -1.25 -14.73 -9.42
N SER A 112 -2.51 -15.04 -9.16
CA SER A 112 -2.97 -16.32 -8.60
C SER A 112 -4.27 -16.75 -9.26
N GLU A 113 -4.30 -17.91 -9.88
CA GLU A 113 -5.51 -18.47 -10.49
C GLU A 113 -6.65 -18.70 -9.49
N LYS A 114 -6.31 -18.92 -8.21
CA LYS A 114 -7.30 -19.22 -7.16
C LYS A 114 -7.90 -17.99 -6.52
N THR A 115 -7.13 -16.90 -6.39
CA THR A 115 -7.49 -15.74 -5.58
C THR A 115 -7.46 -14.42 -6.33
N GLY A 116 -7.20 -14.45 -7.66
CA GLY A 116 -6.89 -13.27 -8.47
C GLY A 116 -5.45 -12.83 -8.23
N GLU A 117 -5.16 -12.34 -7.03
CA GLU A 117 -3.79 -12.10 -6.57
C GLU A 117 -3.49 -12.90 -5.29
N ALA A 118 -2.21 -13.09 -5.03
CA ALA A 118 -1.67 -13.66 -3.79
C ALA A 118 -0.54 -12.79 -3.25
N LEU A 119 -0.33 -12.83 -1.95
CA LEU A 119 0.75 -12.11 -1.29
C LEU A 119 2.08 -12.85 -1.48
N LYS A 120 3.11 -12.11 -1.89
CA LYS A 120 4.50 -12.57 -1.89
C LYS A 120 5.34 -11.64 -1.03
N LEU A 121 6.05 -12.22 -0.06
CA LEU A 121 7.03 -11.51 0.76
C LEU A 121 8.43 -11.72 0.22
N PHE A 122 9.19 -10.63 0.24
CA PHE A 122 10.65 -10.66 0.15
C PHE A 122 11.20 -10.27 1.51
N VAL A 123 12.05 -11.11 2.09
CA VAL A 123 12.51 -10.94 3.47
C VAL A 123 14.02 -11.01 3.53
N VAL A 124 14.63 -10.01 4.16
CA VAL A 124 16.03 -10.04 4.56
C VAL A 124 16.09 -10.54 6.00
N LYS A 125 16.84 -11.61 6.21
CA LYS A 125 16.99 -12.23 7.53
C LYS A 125 17.95 -11.41 8.40
N LYS A 126 17.57 -11.17 9.64
CA LYS A 126 18.48 -10.71 10.68
C LYS A 126 19.19 -11.90 11.35
N ASP A 127 18.52 -13.05 11.39
CA ASP A 127 19.02 -14.31 11.93
C ASP A 127 18.84 -15.40 10.87
N ALA A 128 19.94 -16.09 10.51
CA ALA A 128 19.95 -17.12 9.48
C ALA A 128 19.03 -18.32 9.78
N SER A 129 18.68 -18.54 11.04
CA SER A 129 17.79 -19.64 11.49
C SER A 129 16.32 -19.41 11.14
N LEU A 130 15.94 -18.22 10.67
CA LEU A 130 14.56 -17.90 10.30
C LEU A 130 14.07 -18.81 9.16
N THR A 131 12.90 -19.43 9.33
CA THR A 131 12.25 -20.25 8.30
C THR A 131 10.94 -19.64 7.81
N GLU A 132 10.47 -20.12 6.66
CA GLU A 132 9.18 -19.69 6.10
C GLU A 132 8.02 -20.09 7.02
N GLU A 133 8.06 -21.30 7.59
CA GLU A 133 7.03 -21.83 8.50
C GLU A 133 6.93 -20.98 9.76
N GLU A 134 8.07 -20.53 10.30
CA GLU A 134 8.12 -19.64 11.47
C GLU A 134 7.44 -18.31 11.15
N LEU A 135 7.74 -17.70 10.00
CA LEU A 135 7.09 -16.44 9.57
C LEU A 135 5.60 -16.59 9.31
N ILE A 136 5.19 -17.68 8.65
CA ILE A 136 3.77 -17.94 8.39
C ILE A 136 3.02 -18.16 9.70
N SER A 137 3.63 -18.89 10.64
CA SER A 137 3.04 -19.10 11.98
C SER A 137 2.89 -17.81 12.76
N PHE A 138 3.89 -16.93 12.68
CA PHE A 138 3.86 -15.59 13.29
C PHE A 138 2.77 -14.72 12.67
N ALA A 139 2.72 -14.66 11.34
CA ALA A 139 1.71 -13.90 10.61
C ALA A 139 0.26 -14.33 10.95
N ARG A 140 0.03 -15.62 11.19
CA ARG A 140 -1.30 -16.16 11.55
C ARG A 140 -1.80 -15.70 12.93
N GLN A 141 -0.94 -15.24 13.80
CA GLN A 141 -1.34 -14.76 15.13
C GLN A 141 -1.94 -13.35 15.07
N GLU A 142 -1.48 -12.54 14.10
CA GLU A 142 -1.80 -11.12 14.00
C GLU A 142 -2.69 -10.78 12.78
N LEU A 143 -2.68 -11.63 11.72
CA LEU A 143 -3.35 -11.37 10.46
C LEU A 143 -4.52 -12.32 10.21
N THR A 144 -5.59 -11.80 9.61
CA THR A 144 -6.71 -12.62 9.13
C THR A 144 -6.26 -13.52 7.97
N GLY A 145 -6.91 -14.68 7.78
CA GLY A 145 -6.46 -15.74 6.89
C GLY A 145 -6.09 -15.34 5.47
N TYR A 146 -6.85 -14.42 4.84
CA TYR A 146 -6.57 -13.94 3.47
C TYR A 146 -5.38 -12.97 3.41
N LYS A 147 -4.95 -12.40 4.54
CA LYS A 147 -3.78 -11.53 4.69
C LYS A 147 -2.51 -12.31 5.04
N VAL A 148 -2.60 -13.60 5.35
CA VAL A 148 -1.43 -14.42 5.66
C VAL A 148 -0.67 -14.74 4.38
N PRO A 149 0.60 -14.31 4.25
CA PRO A 149 1.41 -14.60 3.05
C PRO A 149 1.73 -16.09 2.96
N LYS A 150 1.70 -16.63 1.75
CA LYS A 150 2.01 -18.02 1.47
C LYS A 150 3.26 -18.19 0.61
N ASN A 151 3.70 -17.13 -0.03
CA ASN A 151 4.90 -17.11 -0.84
C ASN A 151 5.93 -16.22 -0.16
N ILE A 152 7.03 -16.79 0.27
CA ILE A 152 8.13 -16.09 0.95
C ILE A 152 9.41 -16.37 0.17
N GLU A 153 10.17 -15.32 -0.09
CA GLU A 153 11.48 -15.40 -0.72
C GLU A 153 12.49 -14.70 0.17
N PHE A 154 13.49 -15.42 0.62
CA PHE A 154 14.60 -14.83 1.37
C PHE A 154 15.65 -14.25 0.43
N ARG A 155 16.14 -13.05 0.77
CA ARG A 155 17.17 -12.32 0.03
C ARG A 155 18.23 -11.77 0.96
N ASP A 156 19.41 -11.48 0.41
CA ASP A 156 20.48 -10.82 1.15
C ASP A 156 20.20 -9.31 1.28
N GLU A 157 19.54 -8.71 0.28
CA GLU A 157 19.14 -7.30 0.26
C GLU A 157 17.87 -7.06 -0.55
N LEU A 158 17.20 -5.94 -0.30
CA LEU A 158 16.07 -5.46 -1.09
C LEU A 158 16.48 -4.25 -1.94
N PRO A 159 15.89 -4.08 -3.15
CA PRO A 159 16.16 -2.92 -3.99
C PRO A 159 15.68 -1.63 -3.31
N LYS A 160 16.56 -0.62 -3.26
CA LYS A 160 16.29 0.64 -2.57
C LYS A 160 16.62 1.84 -3.46
N SER A 161 15.86 2.90 -3.27
CA SER A 161 16.20 4.21 -3.82
C SER A 161 17.41 4.81 -3.11
N ASN A 162 17.98 5.89 -3.69
CA ASN A 162 19.08 6.65 -3.10
C ASN A 162 18.81 7.21 -1.69
N VAL A 163 17.52 7.28 -1.30
CA VAL A 163 17.09 7.71 0.04
C VAL A 163 16.70 6.53 0.95
N GLY A 164 17.07 5.30 0.58
CA GLY A 164 16.86 4.11 1.39
C GLY A 164 15.43 3.52 1.36
N LYS A 165 14.55 4.02 0.47
CA LYS A 165 13.18 3.51 0.36
C LYS A 165 13.15 2.25 -0.52
N ILE A 166 12.51 1.17 -0.04
CA ILE A 166 12.33 -0.08 -0.80
C ILE A 166 11.51 0.18 -2.07
N LEU A 167 11.99 -0.34 -3.20
CA LEU A 167 11.41 -0.16 -4.53
C LEU A 167 10.52 -1.37 -4.89
N ARG A 168 9.30 -1.42 -4.34
CA ARG A 168 8.33 -2.51 -4.63
C ARG A 168 8.06 -2.71 -6.13
N ARG A 169 8.20 -1.65 -6.94
CA ARG A 169 8.06 -1.75 -8.40
C ARG A 169 9.07 -2.72 -8.99
N GLU A 170 10.34 -2.61 -8.61
CA GLU A 170 11.40 -3.51 -9.10
C GLU A 170 11.12 -4.96 -8.72
N LEU A 171 10.69 -5.19 -7.47
CA LEU A 171 10.30 -6.53 -7.00
C LEU A 171 9.12 -7.11 -7.80
N ARG A 172 8.13 -6.29 -8.18
CA ARG A 172 7.02 -6.73 -9.05
C ARG A 172 7.50 -7.07 -10.45
N ASP A 173 8.33 -6.20 -11.04
CA ASP A 173 8.87 -6.39 -12.38
C ASP A 173 9.72 -7.68 -12.46
N GLU A 174 10.50 -7.99 -11.42
CA GLU A 174 11.26 -9.24 -11.29
C GLU A 174 10.34 -10.47 -11.15
N ALA A 175 9.33 -10.38 -10.27
CA ALA A 175 8.41 -11.48 -10.05
C ALA A 175 7.58 -11.84 -11.32
N GLN A 176 7.25 -10.84 -12.15
CA GLN A 176 6.55 -11.05 -13.42
C GLN A 176 7.43 -11.71 -14.49
N LYS A 177 8.75 -11.49 -14.46
CA LYS A 177 9.68 -12.11 -15.40
C LYS A 177 10.02 -13.57 -15.06
N ALA A 178 9.77 -13.96 -13.82
CA ALA A 178 10.05 -15.31 -13.32
C ALA A 178 8.89 -16.30 -13.52
N LEU A 179 7.76 -15.85 -14.06
CA LEU A 179 6.56 -16.60 -14.44
C LEU A 179 6.61 -16.94 -15.93
#